data_6508ad163d8c5728320d020bbac625c6
#
_entry.id   6508ad163d8c5728320d020bbac625c6
#
_cell.length_a   1.000
_cell.length_b   1.000
_cell.length_c   1.000
_cell.angle_alpha   90.00
_cell.angle_beta   90.00
_cell.angle_gamma   90.00
#
_symmetry.space_group_name_H-M   'P 1'
#
loop_
_entity.id
_entity.type
_entity.pdbx_description
1 polymer ?
#
loop_
_entity_poly.entity_id
_entity_poly.type
_entity_poly.pdbx_seq_one_letter_code
_entity_poly.pdbx_strand_id
1 'polypeptide(L)'
;RNVETVLIPDKSQSRYTICLSVSVGCYLSCEFCATAQISKKLVRNLSPGEIISQIILSKDYINDWSTQKKITNQVLMGEGSPFLNLDNVKVAIDNSKNKDGLEYGRTRITVSTVGVGLKKDNINAIEWAANELDV
;
A
#
# COMPACT_ATOMS: atom_id res chain seq x y z
N ARG A 1 -10.01 1.56 -15.88
CA ARG A 1 -9.26 0.37 -15.46
C ARG A 1 -9.43 0.21 -13.95
N ASN A 2 -9.67 -1.01 -13.49
CA ASN A 2 -9.87 -1.31 -12.07
C ASN A 2 -8.54 -1.37 -11.34
N VAL A 3 -8.57 -1.09 -10.04
CA VAL A 3 -7.47 -1.28 -9.10
C VAL A 3 -7.73 -2.56 -8.33
N GLU A 4 -6.72 -3.40 -8.21
CA GLU A 4 -6.82 -4.66 -7.48
C GLU A 4 -6.38 -4.48 -6.03
N THR A 5 -7.14 -5.06 -5.12
CA THR A 5 -6.82 -5.12 -3.68
C THR A 5 -7.04 -6.55 -3.22
N VAL A 6 -6.08 -7.11 -2.48
CA VAL A 6 -6.14 -8.50 -2.05
C VAL A 6 -6.19 -8.62 -0.53
N LEU A 7 -7.17 -9.37 -0.02
CA LEU A 7 -7.21 -9.79 1.38
C LEU A 7 -6.53 -11.14 1.52
N ILE A 8 -5.41 -11.19 2.23
CA ILE A 8 -4.62 -12.39 2.47
C ILE A 8 -4.98 -12.94 3.84
N PRO A 9 -5.66 -14.11 3.92
CA PRO A 9 -6.08 -14.67 5.21
C PRO A 9 -4.89 -15.31 5.94
N ASP A 10 -4.78 -15.01 7.24
CA ASP A 10 -4.00 -15.82 8.19
C ASP A 10 -4.95 -16.87 8.79
N LYS A 11 -4.87 -18.10 8.29
CA LYS A 11 -5.75 -19.19 8.69
C LYS A 11 -5.62 -19.56 10.16
N SER A 12 -4.47 -19.30 10.78
CA SER A 12 -4.19 -19.69 12.18
C SER A 12 -4.83 -18.73 13.19
N GLN A 13 -5.10 -17.49 12.79
CA GLN A 13 -5.47 -16.41 13.73
C GLN A 13 -6.75 -15.66 13.36
N SER A 14 -7.51 -16.10 12.36
CA SER A 14 -8.72 -15.43 11.85
C SER A 14 -8.50 -13.94 11.53
N ARG A 15 -7.32 -13.60 10.99
CA ARG A 15 -6.90 -12.25 10.64
C ARG A 15 -6.61 -12.15 9.14
N TYR A 16 -6.52 -10.93 8.66
CA TYR A 16 -6.17 -10.62 7.27
C TYR A 16 -5.02 -9.62 7.22
N THR A 17 -4.16 -9.81 6.23
CA THR A 17 -3.27 -8.78 5.71
C THR A 17 -3.91 -8.22 4.44
N ILE A 18 -4.03 -6.90 4.34
CA ILE A 18 -4.48 -6.26 3.11
C ILE A 18 -3.30 -5.89 2.24
N CYS A 19 -3.33 -6.30 0.97
CA CYS A 19 -2.35 -5.94 -0.05
C CYS A 19 -2.91 -4.80 -0.90
N LEU A 20 -2.26 -3.63 -0.81
CA LEU A 20 -2.70 -2.38 -1.39
C LEU A 20 -1.95 -2.06 -2.69
N SER A 21 -2.68 -1.59 -3.68
CA SER A 21 -2.12 -0.99 -4.89
C SER A 21 -1.84 0.49 -4.67
N VAL A 22 -0.83 1.02 -5.36
CA VAL A 22 -0.41 2.43 -5.29
C VAL A 22 -0.46 3.14 -6.63
N SER A 23 -0.74 2.41 -7.71
CA SER A 23 -0.94 2.98 -9.04
C SER A 23 -1.94 2.16 -9.85
N VAL A 24 -2.35 2.69 -10.99
CA VAL A 24 -3.05 1.97 -12.04
C VAL A 24 -2.01 1.64 -13.11
N GLY A 25 -1.66 0.37 -13.22
CA GLY A 25 -0.55 -0.08 -14.06
C GLY A 25 0.82 0.14 -13.40
N CYS A 26 1.86 -0.40 -14.03
CA CYS A 26 3.24 -0.23 -13.63
C CYS A 26 4.14 -0.30 -14.86
N TYR A 27 5.21 0.50 -14.91
CA TYR A 27 6.17 0.46 -16.02
C TYR A 27 7.47 -0.31 -15.71
N LEU A 28 7.62 -0.78 -14.46
CA LEU A 28 8.89 -1.39 -14.02
C LEU A 28 9.20 -2.74 -14.66
N SER A 29 8.20 -3.39 -15.25
CA SER A 29 8.37 -4.64 -16.02
C SER A 29 9.17 -5.73 -15.29
N CYS A 30 9.01 -5.87 -13.96
CA CYS A 30 9.69 -6.92 -13.20
C CYS A 30 9.31 -8.31 -13.71
N GLU A 31 10.29 -9.17 -13.97
CA GLU A 31 10.09 -10.49 -14.60
C GLU A 31 9.15 -11.40 -13.78
N PHE A 32 9.16 -11.29 -12.46
CA PHE A 32 8.33 -12.10 -11.56
C PHE A 32 6.92 -11.54 -11.34
N CYS A 33 6.60 -10.36 -11.90
CA CYS A 33 5.38 -9.63 -11.58
C CYS A 33 4.24 -9.95 -12.56
N ALA A 34 3.09 -10.40 -12.06
CA ALA A 34 1.90 -10.66 -12.86
C ALA A 34 1.39 -9.40 -13.58
N THR A 35 1.40 -8.23 -12.91
CA THR A 35 1.02 -6.95 -13.53
C THR A 35 1.88 -6.63 -14.75
N ALA A 36 3.19 -6.91 -14.70
CA ALA A 36 4.10 -6.66 -15.81
C ALA A 36 3.80 -7.57 -17.02
N GLN A 37 3.24 -8.76 -16.80
CA GLN A 37 2.82 -9.66 -17.87
C GLN A 37 1.53 -9.19 -18.57
N ILE A 38 0.63 -8.56 -17.82
CA ILE A 38 -0.67 -8.08 -18.30
C ILE A 38 -0.58 -6.68 -18.90
N SER A 39 0.19 -5.81 -18.27
CA SER A 39 0.28 -4.39 -18.65
C SER A 39 1.62 -3.77 -18.22
N LYS A 40 2.43 -3.44 -19.21
CA LYS A 40 3.73 -2.75 -19.03
C LYS A 40 3.60 -1.22 -19.06
N LYS A 41 2.44 -0.67 -18.72
CA LYS A 41 2.18 0.76 -18.80
C LYS A 41 1.61 1.29 -17.49
N LEU A 42 2.30 2.27 -16.92
CA LEU A 42 1.74 3.11 -15.87
C LEU A 42 0.68 4.03 -16.50
N VAL A 43 -0.53 3.97 -16.00
CA VAL A 43 -1.61 4.88 -16.39
C VAL A 43 -1.56 6.13 -15.52
N ARG A 44 -1.54 5.95 -14.20
CA ARG A 44 -1.38 7.02 -13.21
C ARG A 44 -1.08 6.46 -11.81
N ASN A 45 -0.54 7.30 -10.96
CA ASN A 45 -0.48 7.05 -9.52
C ASN A 45 -1.86 7.19 -8.88
N LEU A 46 -2.08 6.46 -7.79
CA LEU A 46 -3.27 6.62 -6.95
C LEU A 46 -3.07 7.79 -5.99
N SER A 47 -4.15 8.52 -5.74
CA SER A 47 -4.21 9.53 -4.68
C SER A 47 -4.24 8.88 -3.30
N PRO A 48 -3.92 9.62 -2.21
CA PRO A 48 -4.02 9.09 -0.84
C PRO A 48 -5.42 8.55 -0.51
N GLY A 49 -6.47 9.26 -0.95
CA GLY A 49 -7.86 8.84 -0.75
C GLY A 49 -8.17 7.52 -1.45
N GLU A 50 -7.66 7.28 -2.66
CA GLU A 50 -7.85 6.02 -3.37
C GLU A 50 -7.08 4.86 -2.70
N ILE A 51 -5.90 5.12 -2.13
CA ILE A 51 -5.15 4.11 -1.37
C ILE A 51 -5.92 3.75 -0.10
N ILE A 52 -6.42 4.72 0.66
CA ILE A 52 -7.22 4.51 1.87
C ILE A 52 -8.57 3.85 1.56
N SER A 53 -9.20 4.21 0.45
CA SER A 53 -10.49 3.62 0.05
C SER A 53 -10.42 2.11 -0.13
N GLN A 54 -9.28 1.57 -0.56
CA GLN A 54 -9.09 0.12 -0.65
C GLN A 54 -9.25 -0.55 0.71
N ILE A 55 -8.74 0.08 1.79
CA ILE A 55 -8.87 -0.43 3.16
C ILE A 55 -10.32 -0.37 3.61
N ILE A 56 -10.97 0.79 3.42
CA ILE A 56 -12.36 1.03 3.84
C ILE A 56 -13.30 0.03 3.16
N LEU A 57 -13.22 -0.10 1.84
CA LEU A 57 -14.04 -1.05 1.07
C LEU A 57 -13.80 -2.50 1.47
N SER A 58 -12.55 -2.86 1.79
CA SER A 58 -12.22 -4.20 2.27
C SER A 58 -12.79 -4.46 3.67
N LYS A 59 -12.75 -3.47 4.56
CA LYS A 59 -13.37 -3.54 5.89
C LYS A 59 -14.89 -3.68 5.78
N ASP A 60 -15.52 -2.93 4.89
CA ASP A 60 -16.96 -3.06 4.61
C ASP A 60 -17.31 -4.46 4.10
N TYR A 61 -16.53 -4.96 3.15
CA TYR A 61 -16.77 -6.27 2.55
C TYR A 61 -16.76 -7.43 3.55
N ILE A 62 -15.85 -7.40 4.54
CA ILE A 62 -15.75 -8.44 5.58
C ILE A 62 -16.41 -8.06 6.90
N ASN A 63 -17.11 -6.92 6.96
CA ASN A 63 -17.72 -6.37 8.17
C ASN A 63 -16.72 -6.27 9.34
N ASP A 64 -15.63 -5.49 9.13
CA ASP A 64 -14.51 -5.32 10.07
C ASP A 64 -14.56 -3.96 10.78
N TRP A 65 -15.71 -3.63 11.38
CA TRP A 65 -15.91 -2.36 12.11
C TRP A 65 -16.05 -2.56 13.63
N SER A 66 -15.83 -3.78 14.12
CA SER A 66 -15.80 -4.06 15.56
C SER A 66 -14.48 -3.58 16.20
N THR A 67 -14.46 -3.55 17.54
CA THR A 67 -13.24 -3.25 18.31
C THR A 67 -12.12 -4.26 18.08
N GLN A 68 -12.47 -5.50 17.72
CA GLN A 68 -11.50 -6.52 17.34
C GLN A 68 -11.29 -6.50 15.83
N LYS A 69 -10.23 -5.81 15.39
CA LYS A 69 -9.86 -5.69 13.97
C LYS A 69 -9.51 -7.04 13.36
N LYS A 70 -10.13 -7.35 12.22
CA LYS A 70 -9.80 -8.54 11.39
C LYS A 70 -8.67 -8.22 10.41
N ILE A 71 -8.69 -7.06 9.76
CA ILE A 71 -7.56 -6.59 8.94
C ILE A 71 -6.54 -5.97 9.89
N THR A 72 -5.47 -6.69 10.17
CA THR A 72 -4.47 -6.30 11.17
C THR A 72 -3.18 -5.75 10.57
N ASN A 73 -2.90 -6.05 9.32
CA ASN A 73 -1.66 -5.67 8.64
C ASN A 73 -1.96 -5.09 7.25
N GLN A 74 -1.13 -4.16 6.83
CA GLN A 74 -1.15 -3.54 5.50
C GLN A 74 0.19 -3.78 4.82
N VAL A 75 0.17 -4.21 3.56
CA VAL A 75 1.37 -4.32 2.73
C VAL A 75 1.14 -3.57 1.41
N LEU A 76 2.03 -2.66 1.07
CA LEU A 76 1.98 -1.92 -0.19
C LEU A 76 2.76 -2.71 -1.24
N MET A 77 2.18 -3.85 -1.66
CA MET A 77 2.77 -4.84 -2.56
C MET A 77 1.83 -5.18 -3.73
N GLY A 78 0.78 -4.40 -3.94
CA GLY A 78 -0.16 -4.55 -5.05
C GLY A 78 0.39 -3.95 -6.35
N GLU A 79 -0.50 -3.40 -7.16
CA GLU A 79 -0.13 -2.80 -8.45
C GLU A 79 0.67 -1.50 -8.24
N GLY A 80 1.84 -1.40 -8.90
CA GLY A 80 2.73 -0.25 -8.83
C GLY A 80 3.88 -0.41 -7.84
N SER A 81 4.71 0.62 -7.76
CA SER A 81 5.79 0.71 -6.77
C SER A 81 5.56 1.92 -5.87
N PRO A 82 5.52 1.73 -4.54
CA PRO A 82 5.36 2.85 -3.59
C PRO A 82 6.38 3.95 -3.80
N PHE A 83 7.60 3.60 -4.19
CA PHE A 83 8.70 4.54 -4.41
C PHE A 83 8.52 5.44 -5.65
N LEU A 84 7.57 5.13 -6.51
CA LEU A 84 7.17 5.98 -7.64
C LEU A 84 5.97 6.89 -7.31
N ASN A 85 5.44 6.78 -6.08
CA ASN A 85 4.29 7.53 -5.59
C ASN A 85 4.47 7.98 -4.13
N LEU A 86 5.69 8.29 -3.70
CA LEU A 86 6.07 8.47 -2.30
C LEU A 86 5.21 9.50 -1.55
N ASP A 87 4.92 10.66 -2.15
CA ASP A 87 4.15 11.72 -1.49
C ASP A 87 2.73 11.25 -1.12
N ASN A 88 2.05 10.62 -2.07
CA ASN A 88 0.69 10.11 -1.84
C ASN A 88 0.71 8.92 -0.87
N VAL A 89 1.72 8.06 -0.96
CA VAL A 89 1.92 6.93 -0.05
C VAL A 89 2.15 7.42 1.37
N LYS A 90 2.99 8.45 1.58
CA LYS A 90 3.21 9.04 2.90
C LYS A 90 1.91 9.54 3.51
N VAL A 91 1.15 10.33 2.77
CA VAL A 91 -0.15 10.85 3.26
C VAL A 91 -1.12 9.70 3.58
N ALA A 92 -1.16 8.65 2.77
CA ALA A 92 -2.00 7.48 3.02
C ALA A 92 -1.56 6.73 4.29
N ILE A 93 -0.26 6.54 4.51
CA ILE A 93 0.29 5.91 5.72
C ILE A 93 -0.03 6.75 6.97
N ASP A 94 0.17 8.07 6.91
CA ASP A 94 -0.12 8.96 8.03
C ASP A 94 -1.61 8.91 8.41
N ASN A 95 -2.51 8.90 7.42
CA ASN A 95 -3.94 8.71 7.66
C ASN A 95 -4.28 7.31 8.22
N SER A 96 -3.58 6.26 7.77
CA SER A 96 -3.76 4.90 8.30
C SER A 96 -3.35 4.80 9.77
N LYS A 97 -2.33 5.54 10.18
CA LYS A 97 -1.83 5.59 11.58
C LYS A 97 -2.66 6.51 12.49
N ASN A 98 -3.45 7.41 11.91
CA ASN A 98 -4.20 8.39 12.70
C ASN A 98 -5.13 7.70 13.70
N LYS A 99 -5.07 8.13 14.98
CA LYS A 99 -5.87 7.59 16.09
C LYS A 99 -7.37 7.86 15.94
N ASP A 100 -7.72 8.96 15.30
CA ASP A 100 -9.12 9.32 15.00
C ASP A 100 -9.62 8.68 13.70
N GLY A 101 -8.82 7.81 13.07
CA GLY A 101 -9.11 7.15 11.82
C GLY A 101 -8.98 5.63 11.90
N LEU A 102 -8.07 5.06 11.10
CA LEU A 102 -7.91 3.60 11.02
C LEU A 102 -7.04 3.01 12.13
N GLU A 103 -6.20 3.83 12.77
CA GLU A 103 -5.39 3.48 13.95
C GLU A 103 -4.52 2.22 13.77
N TYR A 104 -3.81 2.12 12.67
CA TYR A 104 -2.82 1.07 12.48
C TYR A 104 -1.48 1.45 13.13
N GLY A 105 -0.92 0.54 13.93
CA GLY A 105 0.43 0.73 14.45
C GLY A 105 1.48 0.67 13.34
N ARG A 106 2.59 1.41 13.50
CA ARG A 106 3.69 1.46 12.51
C ARG A 106 4.22 0.09 12.11
N THR A 107 4.36 -0.84 13.06
CA THR A 107 4.82 -2.21 12.83
C THR A 107 3.83 -3.10 12.07
N ARG A 108 2.66 -2.57 11.73
CA ARG A 108 1.59 -3.26 10.98
C ARG A 108 1.51 -2.81 9.53
N ILE A 109 2.38 -1.89 9.12
CA ILE A 109 2.44 -1.36 7.76
C ILE A 109 3.80 -1.74 7.16
N THR A 110 3.80 -2.33 5.98
CA THR A 110 5.01 -2.70 5.24
C THR A 110 5.00 -2.03 3.88
N VAL A 111 6.07 -1.33 3.57
CA VAL A 111 6.30 -0.74 2.25
C VAL A 111 7.36 -1.54 1.53
N SER A 112 7.03 -2.04 0.33
CA SER A 112 7.94 -2.84 -0.49
C SER A 112 8.55 -1.99 -1.62
N THR A 113 9.77 -2.33 -2.01
CA THR A 113 10.44 -1.72 -3.17
C THR A 113 11.26 -2.74 -3.92
N VAL A 114 11.41 -2.53 -5.22
CA VAL A 114 12.34 -3.29 -6.09
C VAL A 114 13.69 -2.57 -6.27
N GLY A 115 14.00 -1.64 -5.37
CA GLY A 115 15.25 -0.90 -5.38
C GLY A 115 15.30 0.28 -6.36
N VAL A 116 14.20 0.65 -7.00
CA VAL A 116 14.14 1.90 -7.77
C VAL A 116 14.14 3.08 -6.81
N GLY A 117 15.19 3.88 -6.89
CA GLY A 117 15.35 5.08 -6.09
C GLY A 117 15.19 6.33 -6.96
N LEU A 118 14.09 7.05 -6.79
CA LEU A 118 14.00 8.41 -7.26
C LEU A 118 14.72 9.30 -6.24
N LYS A 119 15.50 10.26 -6.71
CA LYS A 119 16.05 11.31 -5.84
C LYS A 119 14.91 12.25 -5.44
N LYS A 120 14.76 12.49 -4.14
CA LYS A 120 13.87 13.50 -3.60
C LYS A 120 14.70 14.38 -2.68
N ASP A 121 14.67 15.71 -2.88
CA ASP A 121 15.39 16.69 -2.08
C ASP A 121 16.89 16.38 -1.90
N ASN A 122 17.56 15.87 -2.96
CA ASN A 122 18.95 15.41 -2.97
C ASN A 122 19.23 14.16 -2.10
N ILE A 123 18.22 13.52 -1.56
CA ILE A 123 18.33 12.29 -0.78
C ILE A 123 17.85 11.10 -1.64
N ASN A 124 18.47 9.93 -1.47
CA ASN A 124 17.97 8.69 -2.06
C ASN A 124 16.57 8.39 -1.54
N ALA A 125 15.65 7.95 -2.41
CA ALA A 125 14.27 7.69 -2.05
C ALA A 125 14.12 6.65 -0.93
N ILE A 126 15.04 5.68 -0.83
CA ILE A 126 15.05 4.67 0.24
C ILE A 126 15.40 5.34 1.58
N GLU A 127 16.43 6.17 1.61
CA GLU A 127 16.84 6.92 2.79
C GLU A 127 15.74 7.89 3.24
N TRP A 128 15.13 8.61 2.29
CA TRP A 128 13.98 9.46 2.58
C TRP A 128 12.82 8.66 3.19
N ALA A 129 12.47 7.51 2.59
CA ALA A 129 11.37 6.68 3.09
C ALA A 129 11.66 6.11 4.48
N ALA A 130 12.89 5.72 4.78
CA ALA A 130 13.31 5.24 6.10
C ALA A 130 13.14 6.33 7.19
N ASN A 131 13.37 7.59 6.84
CA ASN A 131 13.27 8.71 7.78
C ASN A 131 11.84 9.25 7.92
N GLU A 132 11.06 9.24 6.85
CA GLU A 132 9.79 9.98 6.77
C GLU A 132 8.53 9.12 6.90
N LEU A 133 8.58 7.83 6.54
CA LEU A 133 7.37 6.99 6.55
C LEU A 133 7.04 6.43 7.94
N ASP A 134 8.03 6.26 8.81
CA ASP A 134 7.86 5.71 10.17
C ASP A 134 7.03 4.39 10.16
N VAL A 135 7.51 3.38 9.42
CA VAL A 135 6.90 2.05 9.24
C VAL A 135 7.91 0.93 9.43
#